data_cba094ec2c6611a7ac11895a4a74a683
#
_entry.id   cba094ec2c6611a7ac11895a4a74a683
#
_cell.length_a   1.000
_cell.length_b   1.000
_cell.length_c   1.000
_cell.angle_alpha   90.00
_cell.angle_beta   90.00
_cell.angle_gamma   90.00
#
_symmetry.space_group_name_H-M   'P 1'
#
loop_
_entity.id
_entity.type
_entity.pdbx_description
1 polymer ?
#
loop_
_entity_poly.entity_id
_entity_poly.type
_entity_poly.pdbx_seq_one_letter_code
_entity_poly.pdbx_strand_id
1 'polypeptide(L)'
;MLKKLLLSVIGLGVITLSMTEPANAAGEDTAYVFNTLLFLIGGFLVMWMAAGFAMLEAGMVRSRSVAMQCTKNIALYSIAGIAFWVLGYNLMYDGVDGGYIGSFTAFSVPDPSVDTGDYSAASDWFFQMVFCATAASIVSGTLAERIKLIPFLIF
;
A
#
# COMPACT_ATOMS: atom_id res chain seq x y z
N MET A 1 30.97 52.13 -17.22
CA MET A 1 30.51 50.99 -18.00
C MET A 1 30.51 49.70 -17.16
N LEU A 2 31.60 49.37 -16.50
CA LEU A 2 31.76 48.12 -15.72
C LEU A 2 30.71 47.93 -14.59
N LYS A 3 30.36 49.01 -13.85
CA LYS A 3 29.35 48.96 -12.78
C LYS A 3 27.94 48.63 -13.30
N LYS A 4 27.56 49.09 -14.47
CA LYS A 4 26.25 48.76 -15.08
C LYS A 4 26.21 47.32 -15.58
N LEU A 5 27.34 46.79 -16.05
CA LEU A 5 27.46 45.41 -16.49
C LEU A 5 27.37 44.47 -15.27
N LEU A 6 28.05 44.82 -14.16
CA LEU A 6 28.00 44.03 -12.92
C LEU A 6 26.60 43.98 -12.30
N LEU A 7 25.86 45.10 -12.28
CA LEU A 7 24.48 45.14 -11.80
C LEU A 7 23.52 44.31 -12.68
N SER A 8 23.72 44.29 -14.01
CA SER A 8 22.88 43.48 -14.90
C SER A 8 23.13 41.99 -14.74
N VAL A 9 24.37 41.57 -14.51
CA VAL A 9 24.72 40.16 -14.27
C VAL A 9 24.18 39.68 -12.92
N ILE A 10 24.29 40.52 -11.86
CA ILE A 10 23.71 40.20 -10.53
C ILE A 10 22.18 40.14 -10.63
N GLY A 11 21.53 41.07 -11.31
CA GLY A 11 20.07 41.08 -11.52
C GLY A 11 19.59 39.86 -12.29
N LEU A 12 20.32 39.41 -13.31
CA LEU A 12 19.99 38.20 -14.06
C LEU A 12 20.18 36.93 -13.22
N GLY A 13 21.23 36.87 -12.40
CA GLY A 13 21.49 35.75 -11.47
C GLY A 13 20.42 35.60 -10.40
N VAL A 14 19.90 36.71 -9.85
CA VAL A 14 18.82 36.69 -8.83
C VAL A 14 17.50 36.25 -9.46
N ILE A 15 17.19 36.69 -10.71
CA ILE A 15 15.96 36.31 -11.39
C ILE A 15 15.98 34.81 -11.74
N THR A 16 17.11 34.26 -12.15
CA THR A 16 17.23 32.81 -12.45
C THR A 16 17.12 31.96 -11.18
N LEU A 17 17.68 32.41 -10.04
CA LEU A 17 17.59 31.68 -8.77
C LEU A 17 16.15 31.65 -8.24
N SER A 18 15.40 32.74 -8.38
CA SER A 18 14.00 32.82 -7.90
C SER A 18 13.00 32.07 -8.76
N MET A 19 13.36 31.68 -9.98
CA MET A 19 12.50 30.88 -10.86
C MET A 19 12.72 29.37 -10.77
N THR A 20 13.82 28.93 -10.17
CA THR A 20 14.12 27.49 -10.05
C THR A 20 13.40 26.84 -8.86
N GLU A 21 13.20 27.56 -7.75
CA GLU A 21 12.52 27.01 -6.56
C GLU A 21 11.07 26.62 -6.82
N PRO A 22 10.19 27.45 -7.40
CA PRO A 22 8.81 27.05 -7.66
C PRO A 22 8.67 25.93 -8.69
N ALA A 23 9.59 25.82 -9.63
CA ALA A 23 9.58 24.75 -10.62
C ALA A 23 9.97 23.38 -10.01
N ASN A 24 10.92 23.37 -9.07
CA ASN A 24 11.30 22.16 -8.36
C ASN A 24 10.20 21.71 -7.38
N ALA A 25 9.61 22.62 -6.61
CA ALA A 25 8.49 22.32 -5.72
C ALA A 25 7.28 21.77 -6.50
N ALA A 26 6.93 22.37 -7.63
CA ALA A 26 5.87 21.85 -8.49
C ALA A 26 6.19 20.45 -9.07
N GLY A 27 7.46 20.14 -9.27
CA GLY A 27 7.92 18.82 -9.73
C GLY A 27 7.78 17.76 -8.63
N GLU A 28 8.13 18.09 -7.39
CA GLU A 28 8.02 17.21 -6.24
C GLU A 28 6.55 16.91 -5.89
N ASP A 29 5.69 17.93 -5.83
CA ASP A 29 4.25 17.75 -5.63
C ASP A 29 3.62 16.86 -6.72
N THR A 30 4.05 17.02 -7.95
CA THR A 30 3.56 16.21 -9.08
C THR A 30 4.01 14.75 -8.93
N ALA A 31 5.26 14.51 -8.57
CA ALA A 31 5.78 13.16 -8.32
C ALA A 31 5.04 12.48 -7.17
N TYR A 32 4.81 13.19 -6.06
CA TYR A 32 4.02 12.70 -4.93
C TYR A 32 2.62 12.25 -5.33
N VAL A 33 1.90 13.07 -6.12
CA VAL A 33 0.55 12.74 -6.59
C VAL A 33 0.56 11.51 -7.51
N PHE A 34 1.51 11.41 -8.44
CA PHE A 34 1.61 10.27 -9.34
C PHE A 34 2.00 8.98 -8.61
N ASN A 35 2.93 9.03 -7.68
CA ASN A 35 3.32 7.87 -6.87
C ASN A 35 2.15 7.39 -5.99
N THR A 36 1.45 8.30 -5.34
CA THR A 36 0.25 7.99 -4.56
C THR A 36 -0.83 7.33 -5.44
N LEU A 37 -1.07 7.88 -6.63
CA LEU A 37 -2.02 7.32 -7.58
C LEU A 37 -1.58 5.92 -8.07
N LEU A 38 -0.29 5.72 -8.31
CA LEU A 38 0.26 4.42 -8.69
C LEU A 38 0.00 3.35 -7.62
N PHE A 39 0.24 3.66 -6.34
CA PHE A 39 -0.08 2.76 -5.23
C PHE A 39 -1.57 2.44 -5.14
N LEU A 40 -2.45 3.44 -5.32
CA LEU A 40 -3.90 3.23 -5.30
C LEU A 40 -4.36 2.34 -6.46
N ILE A 41 -3.93 2.62 -7.69
CA ILE A 41 -4.28 1.81 -8.86
C ILE A 41 -3.73 0.38 -8.69
N GLY A 42 -2.48 0.24 -8.27
CA GLY A 42 -1.88 -1.06 -7.98
C GLY A 42 -2.67 -1.82 -6.91
N GLY A 43 -3.07 -1.16 -5.82
CA GLY A 43 -3.90 -1.73 -4.77
C GLY A 43 -5.25 -2.20 -5.27
N PHE A 44 -5.95 -1.45 -6.13
CA PHE A 44 -7.20 -1.88 -6.75
C PHE A 44 -7.02 -3.10 -7.65
N LEU A 45 -5.93 -3.16 -8.42
CA LEU A 45 -5.63 -4.33 -9.26
C LEU A 45 -5.38 -5.57 -8.40
N VAL A 46 -4.66 -5.44 -7.29
CA VAL A 46 -4.44 -6.55 -6.36
C VAL A 46 -5.73 -6.95 -5.64
N MET A 47 -6.61 -6.01 -5.32
CA MET A 47 -7.94 -6.33 -4.78
C MET A 47 -8.76 -7.15 -5.79
N TRP A 48 -8.68 -6.86 -7.08
CA TRP A 48 -9.29 -7.69 -8.12
C TRP A 48 -8.69 -9.10 -8.18
N MET A 49 -7.41 -9.26 -7.85
CA MET A 49 -6.80 -10.58 -7.74
C MET A 49 -7.49 -11.43 -6.64
N ALA A 50 -7.86 -10.85 -5.51
CA ALA A 50 -8.62 -11.55 -4.47
C ALA A 50 -9.99 -12.02 -4.99
N ALA A 51 -10.69 -11.20 -5.79
CA ALA A 51 -11.92 -11.60 -6.46
C ALA A 51 -11.69 -12.73 -7.47
N GLY A 52 -10.58 -12.67 -8.23
CA GLY A 52 -10.15 -13.74 -9.14
C GLY A 52 -9.92 -15.07 -8.42
N PHE A 53 -9.25 -15.06 -7.27
CA PHE A 53 -9.09 -16.25 -6.43
C PHE A 53 -10.43 -16.80 -5.93
N ALA A 54 -11.34 -15.93 -5.49
CA ALA A 54 -12.67 -16.38 -5.07
C ALA A 54 -13.43 -17.09 -6.20
N MET A 55 -13.36 -16.57 -7.43
CA MET A 55 -13.97 -17.22 -8.61
C MET A 55 -13.27 -18.53 -8.96
N LEU A 56 -11.95 -18.57 -8.93
CA LEU A 56 -11.17 -19.78 -9.18
C LEU A 56 -11.53 -20.89 -8.18
N GLU A 57 -11.51 -20.57 -6.90
CA GLU A 57 -11.82 -21.50 -5.83
C GLU A 57 -13.28 -22.00 -5.92
N ALA A 58 -14.22 -21.09 -6.21
CA ALA A 58 -15.62 -21.44 -6.42
C ALA A 58 -15.81 -22.41 -7.61
N GLY A 59 -15.01 -22.26 -8.66
CA GLY A 59 -15.05 -23.14 -9.82
C GLY A 59 -14.40 -24.50 -9.60
N MET A 60 -13.48 -24.62 -8.64
CA MET A 60 -12.75 -25.86 -8.36
C MET A 60 -13.40 -26.76 -7.31
N VAL A 61 -14.30 -26.23 -6.50
CA VAL A 61 -15.01 -26.99 -5.46
C VAL A 61 -16.32 -27.56 -5.97
N ARG A 62 -16.87 -28.56 -5.25
CA ARG A 62 -18.17 -29.12 -5.56
C ARG A 62 -19.28 -28.07 -5.40
N SER A 63 -20.33 -28.15 -6.21
CA SER A 63 -21.44 -27.18 -6.22
C SER A 63 -22.04 -26.89 -4.85
N ARG A 64 -22.12 -27.91 -3.97
CA ARG A 64 -22.60 -27.75 -2.58
C ARG A 64 -21.64 -26.94 -1.68
N SER A 65 -20.38 -26.82 -2.04
CA SER A 65 -19.34 -26.16 -1.26
C SER A 65 -19.07 -24.73 -1.73
N VAL A 66 -19.63 -24.30 -2.86
CA VAL A 66 -19.39 -22.98 -3.46
C VAL A 66 -19.76 -21.84 -2.49
N ALA A 67 -20.93 -21.91 -1.87
CA ALA A 67 -21.38 -20.88 -0.93
C ALA A 67 -20.42 -20.73 0.26
N MET A 68 -19.97 -21.87 0.82
CA MET A 68 -18.98 -21.87 1.89
C MET A 68 -17.65 -21.26 1.46
N GLN A 69 -17.22 -21.56 0.24
CA GLN A 69 -15.97 -21.04 -0.31
C GLN A 69 -16.03 -19.52 -0.52
N CYS A 70 -17.13 -19.01 -1.04
CA CYS A 70 -17.34 -17.57 -1.17
C CYS A 70 -17.36 -16.88 0.21
N THR A 71 -18.07 -17.43 1.18
CA THR A 71 -18.10 -16.91 2.57
C THR A 71 -16.70 -16.91 3.17
N LYS A 72 -15.93 -17.98 2.97
CA LYS A 72 -14.55 -18.09 3.44
C LYS A 72 -13.66 -16.98 2.86
N ASN A 73 -13.74 -16.69 1.57
CA ASN A 73 -12.94 -15.65 0.94
C ASN A 73 -13.28 -14.24 1.44
N ILE A 74 -14.58 -13.94 1.65
CA ILE A 74 -14.99 -12.65 2.23
C ILE A 74 -14.48 -12.51 3.67
N ALA A 75 -14.66 -13.55 4.49
CA ALA A 75 -14.20 -13.54 5.88
C ALA A 75 -12.69 -13.42 5.99
N LEU A 76 -11.94 -14.16 5.17
CA LEU A 76 -10.48 -14.11 5.09
C LEU A 76 -9.99 -12.71 4.74
N TYR A 77 -10.56 -12.08 3.72
CA TYR A 77 -10.17 -10.73 3.32
C TYR A 77 -10.38 -9.72 4.46
N SER A 78 -11.52 -9.82 5.15
CA SER A 78 -11.84 -8.95 6.28
C SER A 78 -10.91 -9.18 7.47
N ILE A 79 -10.62 -10.43 7.82
CA ILE A 79 -9.72 -10.76 8.93
C ILE A 79 -8.28 -10.37 8.62
N ALA A 80 -7.81 -10.61 7.40
CA ALA A 80 -6.48 -10.20 6.97
C ALA A 80 -6.31 -8.68 7.05
N GLY A 81 -7.32 -7.90 6.62
CA GLY A 81 -7.32 -6.45 6.75
C GLY A 81 -7.25 -5.98 8.21
N ILE A 82 -8.04 -6.59 9.10
CA ILE A 82 -8.00 -6.28 10.53
C ILE A 82 -6.65 -6.66 11.15
N ALA A 83 -6.12 -7.84 10.86
CA ALA A 83 -4.84 -8.29 11.37
C ALA A 83 -3.68 -7.39 10.89
N PHE A 84 -3.73 -6.97 9.63
CA PHE A 84 -2.76 -6.03 9.07
C PHE A 84 -2.85 -4.66 9.74
N TRP A 85 -4.06 -4.16 10.01
CA TRP A 85 -4.28 -2.91 10.75
C TRP A 85 -3.79 -3.00 12.20
N VAL A 86 -4.04 -4.13 12.88
CA VAL A 86 -3.68 -4.28 14.30
C VAL A 86 -2.18 -4.41 14.50
N LEU A 87 -1.48 -5.19 13.67
CA LEU A 87 -0.07 -5.53 13.89
C LEU A 87 0.78 -5.48 12.60
N GLY A 88 0.19 -5.81 11.46
CA GLY A 88 0.94 -6.14 10.25
C GLY A 88 1.78 -4.99 9.71
N TYR A 89 1.23 -3.79 9.68
CA TYR A 89 1.94 -2.64 9.13
C TYR A 89 3.14 -2.23 9.98
N ASN A 90 2.98 -2.17 11.31
CA ASN A 90 4.08 -1.85 12.21
C ASN A 90 5.17 -2.92 12.17
N LEU A 91 4.77 -4.19 12.12
CA LEU A 91 5.71 -5.31 12.01
C LEU A 91 6.54 -5.23 10.71
N MET A 92 6.00 -4.61 9.67
CA MET A 92 6.63 -4.46 8.36
C MET A 92 7.57 -3.25 8.29
N TYR A 93 7.19 -2.12 8.91
CA TYR A 93 7.87 -0.84 8.70
C TYR A 93 8.46 -0.21 9.96
N ASP A 94 7.89 -0.45 11.14
CA ASP A 94 8.32 0.24 12.36
C ASP A 94 9.51 -0.47 13.02
N GLY A 95 10.59 0.27 13.24
CA GLY A 95 11.78 -0.22 13.93
C GLY A 95 12.60 -1.27 13.16
N VAL A 96 12.40 -1.41 11.85
CA VAL A 96 13.12 -2.40 11.01
C VAL A 96 14.54 -1.95 10.69
N ASP A 97 14.94 -0.72 11.01
CA ASP A 97 16.26 -0.17 10.74
C ASP A 97 17.37 -1.02 11.39
N GLY A 98 17.94 -1.93 10.60
CA GLY A 98 18.98 -2.86 11.02
C GLY A 98 18.49 -4.19 11.63
N GLY A 99 17.17 -4.44 11.65
CA GLY A 99 16.55 -5.69 12.11
C GLY A 99 15.87 -6.48 10.99
N TYR A 100 15.46 -7.70 11.31
CA TYR A 100 14.69 -8.57 10.40
C TYR A 100 13.18 -8.49 10.64
N ILE A 101 12.75 -7.93 11.75
CA ILE A 101 11.36 -7.89 12.19
C ILE A 101 11.13 -6.53 12.83
N GLY A 102 10.02 -5.86 12.49
CA GLY A 102 9.62 -4.58 13.08
C GLY A 102 9.08 -4.69 14.49
N SER A 103 8.64 -3.57 15.05
CA SER A 103 8.12 -3.49 16.41
C SER A 103 6.73 -4.11 16.54
N PHE A 104 6.44 -4.74 17.68
CA PHE A 104 5.12 -5.26 18.03
C PHE A 104 4.24 -4.17 18.67
N THR A 105 4.06 -3.05 17.99
CA THR A 105 3.13 -2.01 18.41
C THR A 105 1.76 -2.27 17.79
N ALA A 106 0.71 -2.22 18.61
CA ALA A 106 -0.65 -2.43 18.14
C ALA A 106 -1.24 -1.14 17.54
N PHE A 107 -2.17 -1.31 16.58
CA PHE A 107 -2.92 -0.24 15.90
C PHE A 107 -2.05 0.68 15.05
N SER A 108 -1.54 0.10 13.98
CA SER A 108 -0.80 0.83 12.95
C SER A 108 -1.76 1.58 12.01
N VAL A 109 -2.05 2.80 12.35
CA VAL A 109 -2.62 3.74 11.38
C VAL A 109 -1.47 4.58 10.88
N PRO A 110 -1.18 4.57 9.57
CA PRO A 110 -0.17 5.49 9.05
C PRO A 110 -0.62 6.91 9.36
N ASP A 111 0.23 7.65 10.05
CA ASP A 111 -0.03 9.06 10.35
C ASP A 111 0.00 9.82 9.02
N PRO A 112 -1.12 10.42 8.60
CA PRO A 112 -1.16 11.18 7.35
C PRO A 112 -0.29 12.46 7.42
N SER A 113 0.18 12.84 8.61
CA SER A 113 1.12 13.94 8.79
C SER A 113 2.58 13.54 8.59
N VAL A 114 2.89 12.24 8.57
CA VAL A 114 4.21 11.73 8.22
C VAL A 114 4.36 11.79 6.72
N ASP A 115 4.96 12.86 6.26
CA ASP A 115 5.36 13.02 4.88
C ASP A 115 6.53 12.05 4.62
N THR A 116 6.28 11.02 3.83
CA THR A 116 7.33 10.12 3.35
C THR A 116 8.18 10.80 2.26
N GLY A 117 7.82 12.02 1.85
CA GLY A 117 8.46 12.78 0.79
C GLY A 117 8.06 12.35 -0.62
N ASP A 118 7.79 11.07 -0.83
CA ASP A 118 7.60 10.50 -2.16
C ASP A 118 6.15 10.08 -2.48
N TYR A 119 5.35 9.70 -1.47
CA TYR A 119 3.97 9.20 -1.63
C TYR A 119 3.19 9.22 -0.30
N SER A 120 1.87 9.08 -0.36
CA SER A 120 1.02 9.01 0.83
C SER A 120 1.16 7.67 1.55
N ALA A 121 1.51 7.69 2.83
CA ALA A 121 1.61 6.50 3.68
C ALA A 121 0.29 5.70 3.73
N ALA A 122 -0.85 6.35 3.63
CA ALA A 122 -2.15 5.69 3.58
C ALA A 122 -2.35 4.88 2.28
N SER A 123 -1.81 5.35 1.16
CA SER A 123 -1.86 4.61 -0.12
C SER A 123 -0.98 3.37 -0.10
N ASP A 124 0.20 3.46 0.51
CA ASP A 124 1.07 2.31 0.72
C ASP A 124 0.43 1.30 1.68
N TRP A 125 -0.13 1.76 2.80
CA TRP A 125 -0.84 0.89 3.73
C TRP A 125 -1.95 0.09 3.03
N PHE A 126 -2.76 0.73 2.20
CA PHE A 126 -3.81 0.06 1.43
C PHE A 126 -3.22 -0.97 0.46
N PHE A 127 -2.18 -0.60 -0.27
CA PHE A 127 -1.50 -1.48 -1.22
C PHE A 127 -0.95 -2.74 -0.53
N GLN A 128 -0.27 -2.59 0.61
CA GLN A 128 0.30 -3.71 1.35
C GLN A 128 -0.78 -4.58 2.02
N MET A 129 -1.85 -3.96 2.53
CA MET A 129 -2.97 -4.69 3.12
C MET A 129 -3.62 -5.65 2.11
N VAL A 130 -3.86 -5.20 0.88
CA VAL A 130 -4.48 -6.06 -0.14
C VAL A 130 -3.54 -7.18 -0.58
N PHE A 131 -2.22 -7.00 -0.55
CA PHE A 131 -1.25 -8.07 -0.75
C PHE A 131 -1.29 -9.10 0.38
N CYS A 132 -1.36 -8.66 1.62
CA CYS A 132 -1.51 -9.56 2.77
C CYS A 132 -2.78 -10.43 2.63
N ALA A 133 -3.91 -9.82 2.31
CA ALA A 133 -5.17 -10.53 2.08
C ALA A 133 -5.07 -11.53 0.91
N THR A 134 -4.38 -11.15 -0.17
CA THR A 134 -4.21 -12.03 -1.32
C THR A 134 -3.27 -13.20 -1.03
N ALA A 135 -2.20 -13.00 -0.27
CA ALA A 135 -1.33 -14.09 0.17
C ALA A 135 -2.11 -15.16 0.96
N ALA A 136 -2.99 -14.72 1.87
CA ALA A 136 -3.89 -15.62 2.58
C ALA A 136 -4.88 -16.35 1.65
N SER A 137 -5.31 -15.72 0.55
CA SER A 137 -6.18 -16.35 -0.45
C SER A 137 -5.49 -17.49 -1.19
N ILE A 138 -4.19 -17.42 -1.44
CA ILE A 138 -3.43 -18.53 -2.06
C ILE A 138 -3.49 -19.77 -1.18
N VAL A 139 -3.29 -19.61 0.13
CA VAL A 139 -3.41 -20.71 1.10
C VAL A 139 -4.84 -21.25 1.17
N SER A 140 -5.84 -20.37 1.08
CA SER A 140 -7.25 -20.71 1.04
C SER A 140 -7.58 -21.73 -0.06
N GLY A 141 -7.04 -21.52 -1.27
CA GLY A 141 -7.25 -22.42 -2.40
C GLY A 141 -6.73 -23.84 -2.16
N THR A 142 -5.55 -23.95 -1.56
CA THR A 142 -4.93 -25.28 -1.29
C THR A 142 -5.68 -26.07 -0.22
N LEU A 143 -6.37 -25.40 0.68
CA LEU A 143 -7.14 -25.97 1.79
C LEU A 143 -8.65 -26.10 1.48
N ALA A 144 -9.06 -25.78 0.25
CA ALA A 144 -10.45 -25.87 -0.17
C ALA A 144 -10.99 -27.29 0.05
N GLU A 145 -12.20 -27.40 0.65
CA GLU A 145 -12.85 -28.67 1.05
C GLU A 145 -12.10 -29.55 2.07
N ARG A 146 -10.91 -29.15 2.51
CA ARG A 146 -10.05 -29.95 3.42
C ARG A 146 -10.08 -29.47 4.85
N ILE A 147 -10.43 -28.22 5.08
CA ILE A 147 -10.46 -27.59 6.40
C ILE A 147 -11.85 -26.99 6.68
N LYS A 148 -12.25 -26.96 7.93
CA LYS A 148 -13.46 -26.27 8.38
C LYS A 148 -13.20 -24.75 8.43
N LEU A 149 -14.27 -23.94 8.30
CA LEU A 149 -14.18 -22.47 8.24
C LEU A 149 -13.47 -21.88 9.46
N ILE A 150 -13.91 -22.20 10.68
CA ILE A 150 -13.37 -21.59 11.91
C ILE A 150 -11.88 -21.90 12.12
N PRO A 151 -11.41 -23.16 12.05
CA PRO A 151 -9.98 -23.44 12.12
C PRO A 151 -9.15 -22.72 11.05
N PHE A 152 -9.70 -22.56 9.86
CA PHE A 152 -9.03 -21.81 8.79
C PHE A 152 -8.88 -20.32 9.11
N LEU A 153 -9.91 -19.71 9.72
CA LEU A 153 -9.87 -18.28 10.05
C LEU A 153 -8.98 -17.96 11.26
N ILE A 154 -8.68 -18.97 12.10
CA ILE A 154 -7.74 -18.82 13.22
C ILE A 154 -6.28 -18.99 12.76
N PHE A 155 -6.04 -19.84 11.74
CA PHE A 155 -4.72 -20.07 11.15
C PHE A 155 -4.25 -18.87 10.33
#